data_db3f4b7db0fa380f24cadcc96745f338
#
_entry.id   db3f4b7db0fa380f24cadcc96745f338
#
_cell.length_a   1.000
_cell.length_b   1.000
_cell.length_c   1.000
_cell.angle_alpha   90.00
_cell.angle_beta   90.00
_cell.angle_gamma   90.00
#
_symmetry.space_group_name_H-M   'P 1'
#
loop_
_entity.id
_entity.type
_entity.pdbx_description
1 polymer ?
#
loop_
_entity_poly.entity_id
_entity_poly.type
_entity_poly.pdbx_seq_one_letter_code
_entity_poly.pdbx_strand_id
1 'polypeptide(L)'
;KGFFILPSQLFQRVAASPEKNVNLNETLAQVFRSIEASAAGTDSEEQVKGLFSDFIIDSSRIGNSVEMRNKCISKVLTKVRDMQLSKTFTDNSIDTVGDTYEYLMQMYASKAGKSGGEYCTPQEVSEVLARIACCNNPNIQKVYDPACGSGSLLMKFVKYVGEKASDIEFYGQEINPTTYNLCRINMFLHNVNYAKFDIQLGNTLTTPHHLGMKFDAIVSNPPYSKSWEGKNNTILINDVRYSPAGVLAPIQRSDLAFTMHMLYHLSETGTCAIVEFPGVLYRGGAEKKIREYLIKNNFVDTVIQLPANLFFGVGIATCIIVIKKNKKDNNILFVDASGECEKKGDKNKLEDKNQNRIVNAYQERKEEQYFTKLVSNDEVLANGANLSVSSYVEKEDKREVIDIVALNEEIEALSKD
;
A
#
# COMPACT_ATOMS: atom_id res chain seq x y z
N LYS A 1 21.62 -9.63 -20.89
CA LYS A 1 21.33 -8.36 -21.58
C LYS A 1 19.82 -8.14 -21.49
N GLY A 2 19.40 -6.93 -21.09
CA GLY A 2 17.98 -6.57 -20.99
C GLY A 2 17.42 -5.99 -22.31
N PHE A 3 16.29 -5.30 -22.21
CA PHE A 3 15.68 -4.57 -23.34
C PHE A 3 16.48 -3.29 -23.71
N PHE A 4 16.21 -2.74 -24.87
CA PHE A 4 16.77 -1.46 -25.31
C PHE A 4 15.74 -0.59 -26.04
N ILE A 5 16.03 0.71 -26.09
CA ILE A 5 15.25 1.70 -26.83
C ILE A 5 16.18 2.28 -27.91
N LEU A 6 15.75 2.27 -29.18
CA LEU A 6 16.51 2.85 -30.28
C LEU A 6 16.63 4.37 -30.12
N PRO A 7 17.75 5.00 -30.54
CA PRO A 7 17.91 6.47 -30.45
C PRO A 7 16.78 7.26 -31.11
N SER A 8 16.21 6.75 -32.19
CA SER A 8 15.06 7.36 -32.90
C SER A 8 13.75 7.26 -32.12
N GLN A 9 13.65 6.35 -31.15
CA GLN A 9 12.48 6.06 -30.33
C GLN A 9 12.52 6.75 -28.97
N LEU A 10 13.62 7.43 -28.64
CA LEU A 10 13.72 8.19 -27.41
C LEU A 10 12.65 9.29 -27.36
N PHE A 11 12.08 9.53 -26.17
CA PHE A 11 11.03 10.51 -25.96
C PHE A 11 11.36 11.88 -26.56
N GLN A 12 12.59 12.38 -26.39
CA GLN A 12 13.03 13.65 -26.96
C GLN A 12 12.92 13.71 -28.48
N ARG A 13 13.10 12.58 -29.17
CA ARG A 13 12.97 12.51 -30.64
C ARG A 13 11.51 12.43 -31.06
N VAL A 14 10.73 11.56 -30.42
CA VAL A 14 9.30 11.40 -30.73
C VAL A 14 8.50 12.65 -30.38
N ALA A 15 8.83 13.32 -29.29
CA ALA A 15 8.17 14.53 -28.81
C ALA A 15 8.77 15.84 -29.32
N ALA A 16 9.72 15.81 -30.26
CA ALA A 16 10.36 17.03 -30.79
C ALA A 16 9.38 17.94 -31.49
N SER A 17 8.52 17.39 -32.35
CA SER A 17 7.48 18.12 -33.10
C SER A 17 6.26 17.20 -33.31
N PRO A 18 5.57 16.79 -32.21
CA PRO A 18 4.52 15.78 -32.32
C PRO A 18 3.30 16.29 -33.10
N GLU A 19 3.08 17.61 -33.16
CA GLU A 19 2.01 18.24 -33.89
C GLU A 19 2.20 18.16 -35.45
N LYS A 20 3.42 17.89 -35.88
CA LYS A 20 3.74 17.75 -37.33
C LYS A 20 3.65 16.31 -37.82
N ASN A 21 3.55 15.35 -36.93
CA ASN A 21 3.48 13.93 -37.27
C ASN A 21 2.01 13.51 -37.47
N VAL A 22 1.59 13.39 -38.69
CA VAL A 22 0.23 12.97 -39.08
C VAL A 22 -0.08 11.50 -38.69
N ASN A 23 0.96 10.68 -38.50
CA ASN A 23 0.88 9.28 -38.13
C ASN A 23 1.41 9.04 -36.68
N LEU A 24 1.20 10.01 -35.77
CA LEU A 24 1.76 9.96 -34.43
C LEU A 24 1.29 8.75 -33.64
N ASN A 25 0.03 8.36 -33.76
CA ASN A 25 -0.52 7.15 -33.15
C ASN A 25 0.23 5.88 -33.60
N GLU A 26 0.45 5.72 -34.92
CA GLU A 26 1.19 4.58 -35.47
C GLU A 26 2.66 4.59 -35.00
N THR A 27 3.29 5.77 -34.99
CA THR A 27 4.66 5.96 -34.52
C THR A 27 4.80 5.47 -33.07
N LEU A 28 3.90 5.89 -32.18
CA LEU A 28 3.92 5.43 -30.78
C LEU A 28 3.65 3.93 -30.64
N ALA A 29 2.66 3.41 -31.38
CA ALA A 29 2.39 1.97 -31.37
C ALA A 29 3.62 1.15 -31.81
N GLN A 30 4.37 1.65 -32.80
CA GLN A 30 5.59 1.01 -33.27
C GLN A 30 6.71 1.10 -32.23
N VAL A 31 6.85 2.24 -31.54
CA VAL A 31 7.82 2.41 -30.45
C VAL A 31 7.56 1.40 -29.35
N PHE A 32 6.32 1.29 -28.88
CA PHE A 32 5.96 0.34 -27.82
C PHE A 32 6.23 -1.11 -28.21
N ARG A 33 5.79 -1.52 -29.40
CA ARG A 33 6.07 -2.87 -29.93
C ARG A 33 7.57 -3.15 -30.07
N SER A 34 8.34 -2.15 -30.51
CA SER A 34 9.79 -2.29 -30.67
C SER A 34 10.50 -2.48 -29.33
N ILE A 35 10.08 -1.75 -28.28
CA ILE A 35 10.64 -1.91 -26.93
C ILE A 35 10.34 -3.33 -26.41
N GLU A 36 9.08 -3.77 -26.49
CA GLU A 36 8.68 -5.11 -26.06
C GLU A 36 9.41 -6.21 -26.85
N ALA A 37 9.51 -6.06 -28.18
CA ALA A 37 10.23 -7.01 -29.04
C ALA A 37 11.73 -7.08 -28.72
N SER A 38 12.35 -5.97 -28.29
CA SER A 38 13.76 -5.96 -27.91
C SER A 38 14.08 -6.78 -26.66
N ALA A 39 13.06 -7.03 -25.83
CA ALA A 39 13.18 -7.83 -24.63
C ALA A 39 13.05 -9.36 -24.90
N ALA A 40 12.48 -9.74 -26.04
CA ALA A 40 12.22 -11.15 -26.36
C ALA A 40 13.51 -11.99 -26.32
N GLY A 41 13.49 -13.12 -25.60
CA GLY A 41 14.64 -13.99 -25.38
C GLY A 41 15.72 -13.43 -24.47
N THR A 42 15.45 -12.33 -23.74
CA THR A 42 16.35 -11.75 -22.74
C THR A 42 15.82 -11.97 -21.33
N ASP A 43 16.68 -11.72 -20.33
CA ASP A 43 16.32 -11.81 -18.90
C ASP A 43 15.21 -10.81 -18.48
N SER A 44 14.92 -9.81 -19.31
CA SER A 44 13.90 -8.79 -19.05
C SER A 44 12.55 -9.08 -19.74
N GLU A 45 12.42 -10.18 -20.46
CA GLU A 45 11.23 -10.46 -21.27
C GLU A 45 9.95 -10.41 -20.45
N GLU A 46 9.90 -11.08 -19.30
CA GLU A 46 8.70 -11.13 -18.46
C GLU A 46 8.27 -9.76 -17.92
N GLN A 47 9.24 -8.92 -17.53
CA GLN A 47 8.97 -7.58 -16.99
C GLN A 47 8.56 -6.56 -18.05
N VAL A 48 8.90 -6.81 -19.33
CA VAL A 48 8.62 -5.88 -20.43
C VAL A 48 7.47 -6.33 -21.33
N LYS A 49 7.23 -7.64 -21.46
CA LYS A 49 6.15 -8.20 -22.29
C LYS A 49 4.79 -7.67 -21.87
N GLY A 50 4.05 -7.10 -22.85
CA GLY A 50 2.72 -6.52 -22.66
C GLY A 50 2.69 -5.28 -21.76
N LEU A 51 3.84 -4.64 -21.49
CA LEU A 51 3.97 -3.48 -20.60
C LEU A 51 3.09 -2.31 -21.06
N PHE A 52 2.93 -2.15 -22.38
CA PHE A 52 2.18 -1.07 -23.01
C PHE A 52 0.80 -1.49 -23.49
N SER A 53 0.30 -2.67 -23.15
CA SER A 53 -0.98 -3.21 -23.66
C SER A 53 -2.20 -2.33 -23.36
N ASP A 54 -2.15 -1.55 -22.27
CA ASP A 54 -3.22 -0.63 -21.86
C ASP A 54 -3.16 0.73 -22.54
N PHE A 55 -2.07 1.03 -23.29
CA PHE A 55 -1.96 2.25 -24.08
C PHE A 55 -2.73 2.12 -25.40
N ILE A 56 -4.06 2.17 -25.31
CA ILE A 56 -4.97 2.05 -26.45
C ILE A 56 -5.03 3.40 -27.18
N ILE A 57 -3.99 3.70 -27.96
CA ILE A 57 -3.82 4.96 -28.70
C ILE A 57 -4.85 5.16 -29.83
N ASP A 58 -5.51 4.08 -30.25
CA ASP A 58 -6.58 4.12 -31.24
C ASP A 58 -7.98 4.15 -30.65
N SER A 59 -8.10 4.34 -29.32
CA SER A 59 -9.37 4.41 -28.63
C SER A 59 -10.22 5.61 -29.09
N SER A 60 -11.50 5.37 -29.33
CA SER A 60 -12.48 6.44 -29.58
C SER A 60 -12.64 7.41 -28.41
N ARG A 61 -12.23 7.01 -27.18
CA ARG A 61 -12.25 7.86 -25.98
C ARG A 61 -11.31 9.06 -26.08
N ILE A 62 -10.22 8.98 -26.87
CA ILE A 62 -9.27 10.07 -27.09
C ILE A 62 -9.55 10.84 -28.39
N GLY A 63 -10.44 10.33 -29.25
CA GLY A 63 -10.86 10.99 -30.47
C GLY A 63 -11.53 10.07 -31.47
N ASN A 64 -12.56 10.56 -32.15
CA ASN A 64 -13.35 9.79 -33.11
C ASN A 64 -12.68 9.66 -34.50
N SER A 65 -11.61 10.43 -34.78
CA SER A 65 -10.79 10.34 -35.99
C SER A 65 -9.32 10.23 -35.64
N VAL A 66 -8.50 9.76 -36.57
CA VAL A 66 -7.02 9.70 -36.42
C VAL A 66 -6.47 11.08 -36.09
N GLU A 67 -6.94 12.13 -36.78
CA GLU A 67 -6.53 13.50 -36.56
C GLU A 67 -6.82 13.97 -35.11
N MET A 68 -8.03 13.69 -34.62
CA MET A 68 -8.42 14.04 -33.24
C MET A 68 -7.57 13.29 -32.20
N ARG A 69 -7.31 11.99 -32.42
CA ARG A 69 -6.45 11.18 -31.57
C ARG A 69 -5.02 11.73 -31.53
N ASN A 70 -4.44 11.98 -32.71
CA ASN A 70 -3.10 12.54 -32.83
C ASN A 70 -2.98 13.91 -32.17
N LYS A 71 -4.02 14.77 -32.29
CA LYS A 71 -4.07 16.06 -31.61
C LYS A 71 -4.10 15.92 -30.09
N CYS A 72 -4.83 14.92 -29.56
CA CYS A 72 -4.87 14.63 -28.13
C CYS A 72 -3.50 14.13 -27.63
N ILE A 73 -2.93 13.14 -28.32
CA ILE A 73 -1.62 12.55 -28.00
C ILE A 73 -0.52 13.61 -28.07
N SER A 74 -0.50 14.43 -29.14
CA SER A 74 0.46 15.52 -29.33
C SER A 74 0.44 16.51 -28.15
N LYS A 75 -0.76 16.89 -27.68
CA LYS A 75 -0.88 17.76 -26.49
C LYS A 75 -0.25 17.13 -25.23
N VAL A 76 -0.48 15.83 -25.02
CA VAL A 76 0.11 15.12 -23.86
C VAL A 76 1.64 15.11 -24.00
N LEU A 77 2.18 14.69 -25.14
CA LEU A 77 3.63 14.65 -25.36
C LEU A 77 4.29 16.03 -25.20
N THR A 78 3.65 17.07 -25.72
CA THR A 78 4.14 18.45 -25.57
C THR A 78 4.17 18.87 -24.10
N LYS A 79 3.10 18.59 -23.35
CA LYS A 79 3.05 18.91 -21.91
C LYS A 79 4.13 18.18 -21.12
N VAL A 80 4.31 16.87 -21.34
CA VAL A 80 5.37 16.09 -20.69
C VAL A 80 6.76 16.60 -21.06
N ARG A 81 6.99 16.95 -22.34
CA ARG A 81 8.24 17.56 -22.80
C ARG A 81 8.54 18.89 -22.10
N ASP A 82 7.51 19.75 -21.98
CA ASP A 82 7.64 21.08 -21.41
C ASP A 82 7.87 21.04 -19.87
N MET A 83 7.59 19.91 -19.21
CA MET A 83 7.93 19.69 -17.80
C MET A 83 9.44 19.63 -17.51
N GLN A 84 10.29 19.57 -18.55
CA GLN A 84 11.76 19.59 -18.48
C GLN A 84 12.34 18.57 -17.46
N LEU A 85 11.70 17.43 -17.32
CA LEU A 85 12.10 16.38 -16.38
C LEU A 85 13.59 15.99 -16.50
N SER A 86 14.19 16.15 -17.68
CA SER A 86 15.60 15.85 -17.94
C SER A 86 16.60 16.81 -17.28
N LYS A 87 16.22 18.04 -16.95
CA LYS A 87 17.13 19.00 -16.30
C LYS A 87 17.32 18.72 -14.82
N THR A 88 16.37 18.07 -14.18
CA THR A 88 16.42 17.66 -12.77
C THR A 88 17.25 16.41 -12.55
N PHE A 89 17.54 15.63 -13.58
CA PHE A 89 18.39 14.43 -13.51
C PHE A 89 19.88 14.72 -13.21
N THR A 90 20.33 15.96 -13.46
CA THR A 90 21.75 16.34 -13.24
C THR A 90 22.06 16.81 -11.82
N ASP A 91 21.05 17.12 -11.01
CA ASP A 91 21.18 17.68 -9.66
C ASP A 91 20.83 16.70 -8.54
N ASN A 92 21.33 15.46 -8.59
CA ASN A 92 21.22 14.45 -7.50
C ASN A 92 19.82 14.12 -6.97
N SER A 93 18.72 14.63 -7.54
CA SER A 93 17.36 14.21 -7.17
C SER A 93 16.90 13.09 -8.10
N ILE A 94 17.32 11.89 -7.79
CA ILE A 94 17.17 10.63 -8.57
C ILE A 94 15.70 10.27 -8.86
N ASP A 95 14.73 10.92 -8.24
CA ASP A 95 13.35 10.42 -8.22
C ASP A 95 12.27 11.38 -8.76
N THR A 96 12.65 12.46 -9.46
CA THR A 96 11.66 13.44 -9.94
C THR A 96 10.60 12.82 -10.88
N VAL A 97 10.99 11.85 -11.71
CA VAL A 97 10.05 11.18 -12.63
C VAL A 97 9.13 10.27 -11.86
N GLY A 98 9.67 9.48 -10.93
CA GLY A 98 8.90 8.62 -10.04
C GLY A 98 7.96 9.44 -9.14
N ASP A 99 8.42 10.54 -8.55
CA ASP A 99 7.57 11.45 -7.76
C ASP A 99 6.45 12.07 -8.59
N THR A 100 6.74 12.48 -9.82
CA THR A 100 5.74 13.00 -10.74
C THR A 100 4.70 11.93 -11.07
N TYR A 101 5.14 10.70 -11.33
CA TYR A 101 4.23 9.58 -11.59
C TYR A 101 3.33 9.30 -10.39
N GLU A 102 3.88 9.22 -9.17
CA GLU A 102 3.10 9.02 -7.95
C GLU A 102 2.08 10.15 -7.71
N TYR A 103 2.49 11.40 -7.95
CA TYR A 103 1.57 12.54 -7.89
C TYR A 103 0.41 12.41 -8.88
N LEU A 104 0.69 12.00 -10.12
CA LEU A 104 -0.35 11.76 -11.13
C LEU A 104 -1.29 10.62 -10.72
N MET A 105 -0.76 9.55 -10.14
CA MET A 105 -1.56 8.43 -9.62
C MET A 105 -2.47 8.88 -8.47
N GLN A 106 -1.99 9.71 -7.54
CA GLN A 106 -2.81 10.30 -6.48
C GLN A 106 -3.93 11.20 -7.05
N MET A 107 -3.59 12.04 -8.03
CA MET A 107 -4.57 12.89 -8.72
C MET A 107 -5.65 12.05 -9.42
N TYR A 108 -5.25 10.94 -10.05
CA TYR A 108 -6.19 9.99 -10.65
C TYR A 108 -7.10 9.36 -9.60
N ALA A 109 -6.52 8.83 -8.53
CA ALA A 109 -7.27 8.22 -7.42
C ALA A 109 -8.26 9.21 -6.77
N SER A 110 -7.84 10.47 -6.54
CA SER A 110 -8.70 11.50 -5.96
C SER A 110 -9.92 11.83 -6.83
N LYS A 111 -9.79 11.77 -8.17
CA LYS A 111 -10.88 12.00 -9.12
C LYS A 111 -11.76 10.78 -9.37
N ALA A 112 -11.26 9.57 -9.15
CA ALA A 112 -11.99 8.31 -9.31
C ALA A 112 -13.04 8.07 -8.21
N GLY A 113 -13.11 8.91 -7.17
CA GLY A 113 -14.10 8.83 -6.10
C GLY A 113 -13.95 7.58 -5.22
N LYS A 114 -15.05 6.87 -4.91
CA LYS A 114 -15.04 5.69 -4.03
C LYS A 114 -14.10 4.56 -4.50
N SER A 115 -13.87 4.45 -5.80
CA SER A 115 -12.91 3.48 -6.35
C SER A 115 -11.45 3.92 -6.18
N GLY A 116 -11.19 5.19 -5.89
CA GLY A 116 -9.83 5.72 -5.78
C GLY A 116 -9.06 5.20 -4.57
N GLY A 117 -9.74 4.88 -3.48
CA GLY A 117 -9.14 4.32 -2.27
C GLY A 117 -8.61 2.89 -2.44
N GLU A 118 -9.16 2.14 -3.41
CA GLU A 118 -8.66 0.79 -3.77
C GLU A 118 -7.37 0.86 -4.61
N TYR A 119 -7.02 2.03 -5.18
CA TYR A 119 -5.90 2.19 -6.10
C TYR A 119 -4.70 2.94 -5.52
N CYS A 120 -4.84 3.61 -4.40
CA CYS A 120 -3.76 4.44 -3.87
C CYS A 120 -3.78 4.52 -2.35
N THR A 121 -2.78 3.93 -1.71
CA THR A 121 -2.50 4.12 -0.29
C THR A 121 -1.91 5.53 -0.09
N PRO A 122 -2.35 6.31 0.91
CA PRO A 122 -1.71 7.59 1.24
C PRO A 122 -0.20 7.39 1.44
N GLN A 123 0.61 8.28 0.87
CA GLN A 123 2.07 8.14 0.89
C GLN A 123 2.63 8.09 2.32
N GLU A 124 2.06 8.88 3.22
CA GLU A 124 2.42 8.92 4.62
C GLU A 124 2.12 7.60 5.36
N VAL A 125 1.04 6.91 5.00
CA VAL A 125 0.74 5.57 5.55
C VAL A 125 1.71 4.54 4.97
N SER A 126 1.98 4.60 3.67
CA SER A 126 2.97 3.73 3.01
C SER A 126 4.36 3.88 3.63
N GLU A 127 4.74 5.09 4.02
CA GLU A 127 6.00 5.35 4.70
C GLU A 127 6.03 4.74 6.11
N VAL A 128 4.96 4.89 6.88
CA VAL A 128 4.84 4.25 8.21
C VAL A 128 4.97 2.73 8.09
N LEU A 129 4.30 2.11 7.11
CA LEU A 129 4.38 0.65 6.88
C LEU A 129 5.81 0.22 6.53
N ALA A 130 6.48 0.92 5.61
CA ALA A 130 7.85 0.64 5.22
C ALA A 130 8.81 0.75 6.41
N ARG A 131 8.70 1.83 7.20
CA ARG A 131 9.52 2.07 8.38
C ARG A 131 9.31 1.00 9.46
N ILE A 132 8.06 0.58 9.71
CA ILE A 132 7.73 -0.51 10.63
C ILE A 132 8.34 -1.83 10.14
N ALA A 133 8.18 -2.16 8.86
CA ALA A 133 8.67 -3.41 8.31
C ALA A 133 10.21 -3.49 8.25
N CYS A 134 10.89 -2.35 8.08
CA CYS A 134 12.35 -2.25 8.14
C CYS A 134 12.90 -2.21 9.57
N CYS A 135 12.07 -1.89 10.56
CA CYS A 135 12.51 -1.69 11.92
C CYS A 135 13.17 -2.94 12.49
N ASN A 136 14.38 -2.77 13.03
CA ASN A 136 15.17 -3.85 13.64
C ASN A 136 15.56 -5.00 12.69
N ASN A 137 15.43 -4.82 11.38
CA ASN A 137 15.93 -5.77 10.39
C ASN A 137 16.89 -5.09 9.39
N PRO A 138 18.21 -5.06 9.67
CA PRO A 138 19.18 -4.42 8.80
C PRO A 138 19.48 -5.21 7.51
N ASN A 139 19.03 -6.47 7.42
CA ASN A 139 19.39 -7.41 6.36
C ASN A 139 18.17 -7.83 5.51
N ILE A 140 17.29 -6.89 5.19
CA ILE A 140 16.17 -7.15 4.29
C ILE A 140 16.71 -7.40 2.88
N GLN A 141 16.39 -8.55 2.30
CA GLN A 141 16.72 -8.91 0.94
C GLN A 141 15.49 -9.00 0.05
N LYS A 142 14.34 -9.41 0.59
CA LYS A 142 13.10 -9.64 -0.17
C LYS A 142 11.93 -8.92 0.47
N VAL A 143 11.28 -8.09 -0.34
CA VAL A 143 10.07 -7.33 0.03
C VAL A 143 8.90 -7.81 -0.81
N TYR A 144 7.73 -7.96 -0.20
CA TYR A 144 6.54 -8.46 -0.88
C TYR A 144 5.29 -7.64 -0.58
N ASP A 145 4.48 -7.41 -1.61
CA ASP A 145 3.10 -6.90 -1.50
C ASP A 145 2.14 -7.80 -2.29
N PRO A 146 1.27 -8.57 -1.62
CA PRO A 146 0.32 -9.49 -2.26
C PRO A 146 -0.85 -8.81 -2.98
N ALA A 147 -1.01 -7.49 -2.85
CA ALA A 147 -2.04 -6.68 -3.50
C ALA A 147 -1.43 -5.33 -3.92
N CYS A 148 -0.36 -5.39 -4.73
CA CYS A 148 0.57 -4.27 -4.91
C CYS A 148 -0.03 -3.07 -5.66
N GLY A 149 -1.18 -3.22 -6.33
CA GLY A 149 -1.78 -2.13 -7.08
C GLY A 149 -0.79 -1.55 -8.10
N SER A 150 -0.59 -0.23 -8.06
CA SER A 150 0.39 0.47 -8.88
C SER A 150 1.83 0.43 -8.33
N GLY A 151 2.08 -0.29 -7.24
CA GLY A 151 3.41 -0.44 -6.63
C GLY A 151 3.85 0.72 -5.74
N SER A 152 3.01 1.71 -5.48
CA SER A 152 3.39 2.89 -4.69
C SER A 152 3.92 2.54 -3.29
N LEU A 153 3.39 1.50 -2.65
CA LEU A 153 3.87 1.05 -1.34
C LEU A 153 5.28 0.44 -1.42
N LEU A 154 5.54 -0.38 -2.46
CA LEU A 154 6.88 -0.92 -2.70
C LEU A 154 7.88 0.19 -3.01
N MET A 155 7.46 1.25 -3.74
CA MET A 155 8.34 2.40 -4.04
C MET A 155 8.69 3.22 -2.80
N LYS A 156 7.81 3.28 -1.80
CA LYS A 156 8.17 3.87 -0.50
C LYS A 156 9.27 3.09 0.21
N PHE A 157 9.29 1.78 0.05
CA PHE A 157 10.39 0.95 0.51
C PHE A 157 11.71 1.34 -0.19
N VAL A 158 11.71 1.45 -1.53
CA VAL A 158 12.88 1.88 -2.31
C VAL A 158 13.44 3.20 -1.78
N LYS A 159 12.57 4.20 -1.56
CA LYS A 159 12.96 5.51 -1.04
C LYS A 159 13.51 5.44 0.38
N TYR A 160 12.86 4.68 1.25
CA TYR A 160 13.25 4.58 2.65
C TYR A 160 14.62 3.91 2.83
N VAL A 161 14.89 2.84 2.10
CA VAL A 161 16.18 2.12 2.19
C VAL A 161 17.30 2.80 1.39
N GLY A 162 16.97 3.71 0.47
CA GLY A 162 17.92 4.50 -0.30
C GLY A 162 18.87 3.64 -1.14
N GLU A 163 20.18 3.86 -1.03
CA GLU A 163 21.18 3.13 -1.81
C GLU A 163 21.15 1.60 -1.63
N LYS A 164 20.69 1.12 -0.46
CA LYS A 164 20.51 -0.32 -0.22
C LYS A 164 19.42 -0.96 -1.07
N ALA A 165 18.56 -0.17 -1.71
CA ALA A 165 17.51 -0.69 -2.58
C ALA A 165 18.06 -1.53 -3.74
N SER A 166 19.30 -1.25 -4.21
CA SER A 166 19.97 -2.03 -5.25
C SER A 166 20.19 -3.51 -4.89
N ASP A 167 20.25 -3.82 -3.60
CA ASP A 167 20.48 -5.18 -3.10
C ASP A 167 19.18 -5.93 -2.82
N ILE A 168 18.07 -5.20 -2.74
CA ILE A 168 16.74 -5.75 -2.41
C ILE A 168 16.03 -6.23 -3.67
N GLU A 169 15.30 -7.32 -3.53
CA GLU A 169 14.37 -7.86 -4.53
C GLU A 169 12.94 -7.56 -4.12
N PHE A 170 12.16 -7.01 -5.07
CA PHE A 170 10.77 -6.61 -4.85
C PHE A 170 9.82 -7.57 -5.54
N TYR A 171 8.84 -8.05 -4.81
CA TYR A 171 7.84 -8.99 -5.27
C TYR A 171 6.45 -8.41 -5.10
N GLY A 172 5.58 -8.66 -6.05
CA GLY A 172 4.20 -8.21 -5.98
C GLY A 172 3.25 -9.12 -6.73
N GLN A 173 1.98 -9.08 -6.34
CA GLN A 173 0.92 -9.70 -7.12
C GLN A 173 -0.27 -8.77 -7.20
N GLU A 174 -0.88 -8.66 -8.40
CA GLU A 174 -2.01 -7.79 -8.66
C GLU A 174 -3.02 -8.49 -9.57
N ILE A 175 -4.31 -8.37 -9.24
CA ILE A 175 -5.38 -9.01 -10.01
C ILE A 175 -5.82 -8.19 -11.23
N ASN A 176 -5.66 -6.88 -11.17
CA ASN A 176 -6.09 -5.97 -12.24
C ASN A 176 -4.95 -5.78 -13.26
N PRO A 177 -5.16 -6.13 -14.55
CA PRO A 177 -4.12 -6.01 -15.57
C PRO A 177 -3.55 -4.59 -15.71
N THR A 178 -4.40 -3.57 -15.64
CA THR A 178 -3.95 -2.16 -15.78
C THR A 178 -3.06 -1.74 -14.63
N THR A 179 -3.45 -1.99 -13.39
CA THR A 179 -2.62 -1.67 -12.22
C THR A 179 -1.36 -2.50 -12.15
N TYR A 180 -1.41 -3.77 -12.59
CA TYR A 180 -0.23 -4.62 -12.78
C TYR A 180 0.80 -3.98 -13.74
N ASN A 181 0.35 -3.49 -14.91
CA ASN A 181 1.22 -2.81 -15.86
C ASN A 181 1.76 -1.50 -15.29
N LEU A 182 0.92 -0.72 -14.60
CA LEU A 182 1.34 0.50 -13.93
C LEU A 182 2.39 0.23 -12.85
N CYS A 183 2.29 -0.87 -12.10
CA CYS A 183 3.30 -1.27 -11.12
C CYS A 183 4.65 -1.54 -11.78
N ARG A 184 4.69 -2.31 -12.88
CA ARG A 184 5.95 -2.59 -13.61
C ARG A 184 6.58 -1.32 -14.17
N ILE A 185 5.75 -0.41 -14.74
CA ILE A 185 6.21 0.89 -15.20
C ILE A 185 6.78 1.69 -14.03
N ASN A 186 6.12 1.67 -12.87
CA ASN A 186 6.56 2.38 -11.67
C ASN A 186 7.94 1.88 -11.20
N MET A 187 8.18 0.56 -11.22
CA MET A 187 9.50 -0.01 -10.93
C MET A 187 10.58 0.58 -11.83
N PHE A 188 10.35 0.62 -13.15
CA PHE A 188 11.30 1.21 -14.11
C PHE A 188 11.52 2.70 -13.88
N LEU A 189 10.46 3.48 -13.60
CA LEU A 189 10.55 4.92 -13.35
C LEU A 189 11.35 5.26 -12.09
N HIS A 190 11.34 4.37 -11.09
CA HIS A 190 12.15 4.48 -9.89
C HIS A 190 13.52 3.78 -10.01
N ASN A 191 13.93 3.48 -11.25
CA ASN A 191 15.24 2.91 -11.57
C ASN A 191 15.51 1.55 -10.91
N VAL A 192 14.47 0.79 -10.58
CA VAL A 192 14.61 -0.58 -10.11
C VAL A 192 14.98 -1.47 -11.29
N ASN A 193 16.09 -2.18 -11.18
CA ASN A 193 16.56 -3.08 -12.23
C ASN A 193 15.51 -4.20 -12.47
N TYR A 194 15.28 -4.55 -13.74
CA TYR A 194 14.36 -5.64 -14.12
C TYR A 194 14.67 -6.99 -13.44
N ALA A 195 15.93 -7.25 -13.11
CA ALA A 195 16.35 -8.46 -12.39
C ALA A 195 16.06 -8.39 -10.87
N LYS A 196 15.57 -7.26 -10.36
CA LYS A 196 15.33 -6.99 -8.95
C LYS A 196 13.85 -6.84 -8.60
N PHE A 197 12.95 -7.11 -9.53
CA PHE A 197 11.52 -7.18 -9.22
C PHE A 197 10.83 -8.31 -9.99
N ASP A 198 9.82 -8.88 -9.35
CA ASP A 198 8.94 -9.90 -9.92
C ASP A 198 7.49 -9.56 -9.53
N ILE A 199 6.79 -8.91 -10.46
CA ILE A 199 5.37 -8.57 -10.30
C ILE A 199 4.56 -9.53 -11.14
N GLN A 200 3.58 -10.19 -10.54
CA GLN A 200 2.77 -11.21 -11.18
C GLN A 200 1.30 -10.80 -11.28
N LEU A 201 0.68 -11.12 -12.43
CA LEU A 201 -0.75 -10.90 -12.66
C LEU A 201 -1.55 -12.11 -12.20
N GLY A 202 -2.47 -11.93 -11.26
CA GLY A 202 -3.34 -13.02 -10.81
C GLY A 202 -3.99 -12.79 -9.47
N ASN A 203 -4.94 -13.66 -9.14
CA ASN A 203 -5.62 -13.62 -7.85
C ASN A 203 -4.75 -14.28 -6.77
N THR A 204 -4.17 -13.47 -5.91
CA THR A 204 -3.29 -13.88 -4.80
C THR A 204 -3.91 -14.96 -3.91
N LEU A 205 -5.19 -14.86 -3.63
CA LEU A 205 -5.85 -15.75 -2.68
C LEU A 205 -6.11 -17.14 -3.25
N THR A 206 -6.29 -17.26 -4.57
CA THR A 206 -6.65 -18.54 -5.24
C THR A 206 -5.55 -19.07 -6.15
N THR A 207 -4.72 -18.18 -6.68
CA THR A 207 -3.65 -18.52 -7.64
C THR A 207 -2.36 -17.76 -7.28
N PRO A 208 -1.73 -18.11 -6.14
CA PRO A 208 -0.49 -17.44 -5.71
C PRO A 208 0.68 -17.82 -6.61
N HIS A 209 1.41 -16.83 -7.12
CA HIS A 209 2.58 -17.05 -7.97
C HIS A 209 3.87 -17.27 -7.17
N HIS A 210 3.98 -16.70 -5.97
CA HIS A 210 5.18 -16.78 -5.15
C HIS A 210 5.12 -17.90 -4.07
N LEU A 211 4.30 -18.95 -4.30
CA LEU A 211 4.14 -20.04 -3.35
C LEU A 211 5.50 -20.73 -3.08
N GLY A 212 5.84 -20.90 -1.80
CA GLY A 212 7.13 -21.47 -1.39
C GLY A 212 8.23 -20.45 -1.12
N MET A 213 8.05 -19.18 -1.54
CA MET A 213 8.97 -18.10 -1.19
C MET A 213 8.70 -17.56 0.22
N LYS A 214 9.76 -17.04 0.85
CA LYS A 214 9.70 -16.33 2.13
C LYS A 214 10.29 -14.93 1.97
N PHE A 215 9.69 -13.96 2.66
CA PHE A 215 10.02 -12.55 2.54
C PHE A 215 10.40 -11.96 3.91
N ASP A 216 11.37 -11.08 3.90
CA ASP A 216 11.88 -10.43 5.12
C ASP A 216 11.00 -9.26 5.54
N ALA A 217 10.39 -8.61 4.58
CA ALA A 217 9.39 -7.58 4.80
C ALA A 217 8.17 -7.81 3.91
N ILE A 218 6.99 -7.76 4.52
CA ILE A 218 5.73 -7.81 3.78
C ILE A 218 4.93 -6.57 4.17
N VAL A 219 4.53 -5.80 3.19
CA VAL A 219 3.71 -4.60 3.38
C VAL A 219 2.52 -4.65 2.42
N SER A 220 1.33 -4.33 2.89
CA SER A 220 0.16 -4.34 2.02
C SER A 220 -0.97 -3.46 2.54
N ASN A 221 -1.72 -2.92 1.60
CA ASN A 221 -3.05 -2.37 1.81
C ASN A 221 -4.04 -3.10 0.91
N PRO A 222 -4.46 -4.33 1.29
CA PRO A 222 -5.35 -5.14 0.46
C PRO A 222 -6.75 -4.53 0.39
N PRO A 223 -7.57 -4.92 -0.60
CA PRO A 223 -8.94 -4.41 -0.74
C PRO A 223 -9.80 -4.82 0.46
N TYR A 224 -10.47 -3.85 1.10
CA TYR A 224 -11.28 -4.06 2.30
C TYR A 224 -12.60 -4.76 1.98
N SER A 225 -12.95 -5.74 2.82
CA SER A 225 -14.24 -6.45 2.78
C SER A 225 -14.62 -6.94 1.38
N LYS A 226 -13.65 -7.38 0.60
CA LYS A 226 -13.85 -7.92 -0.74
C LYS A 226 -14.33 -9.37 -0.66
N SER A 227 -15.30 -9.71 -1.49
CA SER A 227 -15.72 -11.10 -1.64
C SER A 227 -14.64 -11.93 -2.34
N TRP A 228 -14.49 -13.18 -1.90
CA TRP A 228 -13.58 -14.17 -2.47
C TRP A 228 -14.22 -15.56 -2.50
N GLU A 229 -13.55 -16.55 -3.06
CA GLU A 229 -14.10 -17.91 -3.19
C GLU A 229 -14.33 -18.59 -1.83
N GLY A 230 -13.39 -18.44 -0.89
CA GLY A 230 -13.50 -18.99 0.45
C GLY A 230 -13.91 -20.47 0.45
N LYS A 231 -14.85 -20.83 1.31
CA LYS A 231 -15.35 -22.21 1.44
C LYS A 231 -16.06 -22.77 0.19
N ASN A 232 -16.39 -21.93 -0.80
CA ASN A 232 -16.96 -22.38 -2.07
C ASN A 232 -15.91 -23.09 -2.93
N ASN A 233 -14.63 -22.81 -2.70
CA ASN A 233 -13.52 -23.54 -3.31
C ASN A 233 -12.97 -24.54 -2.30
N THR A 234 -13.30 -25.81 -2.47
CA THR A 234 -12.93 -26.89 -1.54
C THR A 234 -11.42 -27.11 -1.43
N ILE A 235 -10.64 -26.73 -2.45
CA ILE A 235 -9.17 -26.81 -2.43
C ILE A 235 -8.59 -25.89 -1.35
N LEU A 236 -9.19 -24.72 -1.13
CA LEU A 236 -8.70 -23.73 -0.15
C LEU A 236 -8.79 -24.21 1.30
N ILE A 237 -9.65 -25.19 1.62
CA ILE A 237 -9.78 -25.74 2.97
C ILE A 237 -8.47 -26.42 3.41
N ASN A 238 -7.77 -27.06 2.47
CA ASN A 238 -6.51 -27.76 2.73
C ASN A 238 -5.28 -26.96 2.27
N ASP A 239 -5.47 -25.71 1.81
CA ASP A 239 -4.37 -24.85 1.41
C ASP A 239 -3.49 -24.52 2.62
N VAL A 240 -2.20 -24.76 2.48
CA VAL A 240 -1.20 -24.60 3.55
C VAL A 240 -1.14 -23.20 4.14
N ARG A 241 -1.65 -22.19 3.43
CA ARG A 241 -1.73 -20.82 3.88
C ARG A 241 -2.87 -20.61 4.89
N TYR A 242 -3.99 -21.32 4.73
CA TYR A 242 -5.24 -21.10 5.47
C TYR A 242 -5.55 -22.21 6.48
N SER A 243 -5.22 -23.46 6.12
CA SER A 243 -5.54 -24.64 6.93
C SER A 243 -5.05 -24.59 8.39
N PRO A 244 -3.91 -23.92 8.74
CA PRO A 244 -3.45 -23.89 10.12
C PRO A 244 -4.43 -23.21 11.09
N ALA A 245 -5.25 -22.26 10.61
CA ALA A 245 -6.29 -21.65 11.45
C ALA A 245 -7.53 -22.52 11.67
N GLY A 246 -7.63 -23.67 10.97
CA GLY A 246 -8.77 -24.60 11.02
C GLY A 246 -10.06 -24.02 10.45
N VAL A 247 -10.02 -22.87 9.82
CA VAL A 247 -11.19 -22.18 9.25
C VAL A 247 -10.75 -21.21 8.16
N LEU A 248 -11.58 -21.04 7.13
CA LEU A 248 -11.38 -20.01 6.12
C LEU A 248 -12.06 -18.69 6.53
N ALA A 249 -11.49 -17.56 6.11
CA ALA A 249 -12.14 -16.26 6.23
C ALA A 249 -13.52 -16.28 5.55
N PRO A 250 -14.49 -15.44 5.99
CA PRO A 250 -15.82 -15.38 5.39
C PRO A 250 -15.77 -15.06 3.90
N ILE A 251 -16.67 -15.65 3.09
CA ILE A 251 -16.72 -15.43 1.63
C ILE A 251 -16.85 -13.95 1.27
N GLN A 252 -17.59 -13.17 2.06
CA GLN A 252 -17.82 -11.75 1.81
C GLN A 252 -16.67 -10.85 2.28
N ARG A 253 -15.64 -11.40 2.92
CA ARG A 253 -14.57 -10.64 3.56
C ARG A 253 -13.25 -11.41 3.50
N SER A 254 -12.43 -11.05 2.54
CA SER A 254 -11.11 -11.65 2.31
C SER A 254 -10.00 -11.09 3.20
N ASP A 255 -10.31 -10.09 4.02
CA ASP A 255 -9.34 -9.34 4.81
C ASP A 255 -8.35 -10.29 5.55
N LEU A 256 -8.85 -11.14 6.44
CA LEU A 256 -7.99 -12.10 7.17
C LEU A 256 -7.46 -13.24 6.29
N ALA A 257 -7.97 -13.47 5.07
CA ALA A 257 -7.33 -14.38 4.14
C ALA A 257 -6.00 -13.78 3.61
N PHE A 258 -5.96 -12.48 3.33
CA PHE A 258 -4.71 -11.79 3.02
C PHE A 258 -3.73 -11.85 4.20
N THR A 259 -4.20 -11.62 5.42
CA THR A 259 -3.35 -11.73 6.62
C THR A 259 -2.75 -13.14 6.76
N MET A 260 -3.54 -14.20 6.57
CA MET A 260 -3.04 -15.59 6.61
C MET A 260 -2.07 -15.89 5.46
N HIS A 261 -2.35 -15.40 4.25
CA HIS A 261 -1.44 -15.51 3.12
C HIS A 261 -0.08 -14.86 3.42
N MET A 262 -0.09 -13.63 3.96
CA MET A 262 1.14 -12.92 4.33
C MET A 262 1.90 -13.63 5.45
N LEU A 263 1.21 -14.13 6.48
CA LEU A 263 1.84 -14.93 7.54
C LEU A 263 2.56 -16.17 6.97
N TYR A 264 1.94 -16.85 6.01
CA TYR A 264 2.56 -18.00 5.37
C TYR A 264 3.86 -17.63 4.67
N HIS A 265 3.87 -16.51 3.95
CA HIS A 265 5.02 -16.02 3.19
C HIS A 265 6.07 -15.30 4.04
N LEU A 266 5.77 -14.95 5.28
CA LEU A 266 6.72 -14.27 6.16
C LEU A 266 7.88 -15.20 6.52
N SER A 267 9.12 -14.69 6.45
CA SER A 267 10.31 -15.36 6.96
C SER A 267 10.30 -15.39 8.50
N GLU A 268 11.11 -16.23 9.11
CA GLU A 268 11.13 -16.38 10.58
C GLU A 268 11.55 -15.08 11.29
N THR A 269 12.41 -14.27 10.67
CA THR A 269 12.86 -13.00 11.22
C THR A 269 12.17 -11.80 10.59
N GLY A 270 11.24 -12.05 9.66
CA GLY A 270 10.54 -11.02 8.90
C GLY A 270 9.51 -10.25 9.72
N THR A 271 9.15 -9.09 9.19
CA THR A 271 8.05 -8.26 9.70
C THR A 271 7.01 -8.03 8.61
N CYS A 272 5.74 -8.28 8.93
CA CYS A 272 4.61 -7.96 8.09
C CYS A 272 3.83 -6.79 8.68
N ALA A 273 3.56 -5.75 7.90
CA ALA A 273 2.70 -4.64 8.28
C ALA A 273 1.58 -4.48 7.26
N ILE A 274 0.34 -4.69 7.71
CA ILE A 274 -0.84 -4.69 6.86
C ILE A 274 -1.84 -3.63 7.33
N VAL A 275 -2.39 -2.86 6.38
CA VAL A 275 -3.54 -2.00 6.65
C VAL A 275 -4.80 -2.81 6.56
N GLU A 276 -5.63 -2.70 7.59
CA GLU A 276 -6.88 -3.44 7.69
C GLU A 276 -8.05 -2.55 8.09
N PHE A 277 -9.24 -3.02 7.76
CA PHE A 277 -10.48 -2.42 8.22
C PHE A 277 -10.75 -2.82 9.68
N PRO A 278 -11.14 -1.90 10.59
CA PRO A 278 -11.22 -2.19 12.03
C PRO A 278 -12.13 -3.36 12.39
N GLY A 279 -13.09 -3.70 11.53
CA GLY A 279 -13.99 -4.84 11.74
C GLY A 279 -13.27 -6.17 11.95
N VAL A 280 -12.11 -6.38 11.34
CA VAL A 280 -11.31 -7.61 11.50
C VAL A 280 -10.86 -7.81 12.95
N LEU A 281 -10.76 -6.72 13.72
CA LEU A 281 -10.25 -6.74 15.08
C LEU A 281 -11.22 -7.36 16.10
N TYR A 282 -12.54 -7.32 15.84
CA TYR A 282 -13.55 -7.70 16.86
C TYR A 282 -14.69 -8.59 16.36
N ARG A 283 -14.88 -8.74 15.04
CA ARG A 283 -15.98 -9.57 14.51
C ARG A 283 -15.87 -11.02 14.98
N GLY A 284 -17.01 -11.66 15.19
CA GLY A 284 -17.11 -13.06 15.64
C GLY A 284 -16.93 -14.08 14.52
N GLY A 285 -17.33 -15.33 14.79
CA GLY A 285 -17.33 -16.42 13.80
C GLY A 285 -15.94 -16.83 13.33
N ALA A 286 -15.77 -17.00 12.03
CA ALA A 286 -14.50 -17.43 11.43
C ALA A 286 -13.37 -16.42 11.68
N GLU A 287 -13.66 -15.11 11.61
CA GLU A 287 -12.66 -14.06 11.86
C GLU A 287 -12.13 -14.14 13.30
N LYS A 288 -12.98 -14.43 14.29
CA LYS A 288 -12.54 -14.65 15.68
C LYS A 288 -11.60 -15.86 15.79
N LYS A 289 -11.92 -16.98 15.15
CA LYS A 289 -11.08 -18.19 15.19
C LYS A 289 -9.71 -17.94 14.55
N ILE A 290 -9.65 -17.17 13.46
CA ILE A 290 -8.36 -16.77 12.85
C ILE A 290 -7.57 -15.90 13.82
N ARG A 291 -8.18 -14.90 14.47
CA ARG A 291 -7.49 -14.09 15.49
C ARG A 291 -6.98 -14.93 16.65
N GLU A 292 -7.80 -15.85 17.17
CA GLU A 292 -7.38 -16.79 18.22
C GLU A 292 -6.15 -17.59 17.79
N TYR A 293 -6.13 -18.08 16.54
CA TYR A 293 -4.96 -18.77 15.98
C TYR A 293 -3.73 -17.87 15.96
N LEU A 294 -3.86 -16.65 15.45
CA LEU A 294 -2.76 -15.68 15.36
C LEU A 294 -2.19 -15.33 16.75
N ILE A 295 -3.06 -15.12 17.75
CA ILE A 295 -2.66 -14.73 19.10
C ILE A 295 -2.05 -15.92 19.85
N LYS A 296 -2.67 -17.11 19.80
CA LYS A 296 -2.18 -18.34 20.47
C LYS A 296 -0.78 -18.74 19.99
N ASN A 297 -0.47 -18.47 18.72
CA ASN A 297 0.85 -18.74 18.13
C ASN A 297 1.81 -17.54 18.25
N ASN A 298 1.44 -16.52 19.00
CA ASN A 298 2.25 -15.33 19.25
C ASN A 298 2.67 -14.56 17.99
N PHE A 299 1.80 -14.52 16.96
CA PHE A 299 2.11 -13.85 15.69
C PHE A 299 1.74 -12.38 15.66
N VAL A 300 0.72 -11.94 16.42
CA VAL A 300 0.33 -10.53 16.49
C VAL A 300 1.33 -9.76 17.35
N ASP A 301 2.05 -8.82 16.75
CA ASP A 301 3.05 -8.00 17.44
C ASP A 301 2.49 -6.66 17.93
N THR A 302 1.83 -5.93 17.03
CA THR A 302 1.32 -4.59 17.31
C THR A 302 0.02 -4.35 16.56
N VAL A 303 -0.89 -3.61 17.15
CA VAL A 303 -2.10 -3.08 16.49
C VAL A 303 -2.13 -1.56 16.66
N ILE A 304 -2.18 -0.83 15.57
CA ILE A 304 -2.15 0.63 15.54
C ILE A 304 -3.47 1.13 14.97
N GLN A 305 -4.23 1.89 15.75
CA GLN A 305 -5.41 2.60 15.27
C GLN A 305 -4.98 3.88 14.56
N LEU A 306 -5.32 4.01 13.27
CA LEU A 306 -5.02 5.21 12.49
C LEU A 306 -6.16 6.25 12.60
N PRO A 307 -5.87 7.52 12.29
CA PRO A 307 -6.91 8.55 12.17
C PRO A 307 -7.96 8.22 11.10
N ALA A 308 -9.18 8.71 11.29
CA ALA A 308 -10.21 8.69 10.26
C ALA A 308 -9.85 9.61 9.09
N ASN A 309 -10.53 9.45 7.96
CA ASN A 309 -10.39 10.32 6.78
C ASN A 309 -8.97 10.45 6.19
N LEU A 310 -8.09 9.46 6.38
CA LEU A 310 -6.78 9.42 5.72
C LEU A 310 -6.90 8.95 4.26
N PHE A 311 -7.68 7.90 4.02
CA PHE A 311 -7.77 7.25 2.72
C PHE A 311 -8.80 7.93 1.81
N PHE A 312 -8.53 7.92 0.50
CA PHE A 312 -9.46 8.47 -0.48
C PHE A 312 -10.73 7.61 -0.54
N GLY A 313 -11.90 8.27 -0.47
CA GLY A 313 -13.19 7.60 -0.51
C GLY A 313 -13.58 6.81 0.75
N VAL A 314 -12.71 6.73 1.76
CA VAL A 314 -12.94 6.03 3.03
C VAL A 314 -12.97 7.03 4.17
N GLY A 315 -14.16 7.26 4.74
CA GLY A 315 -14.35 8.22 5.85
C GLY A 315 -14.03 7.67 7.23
N ILE A 316 -13.93 6.34 7.35
CA ILE A 316 -13.69 5.67 8.63
C ILE A 316 -12.20 5.48 8.90
N ALA A 317 -11.88 5.35 10.18
CA ALA A 317 -10.53 5.01 10.61
C ALA A 317 -10.15 3.61 10.13
N THR A 318 -8.89 3.41 9.78
CA THR A 318 -8.28 2.10 9.47
C THR A 318 -7.32 1.71 10.59
N CYS A 319 -6.76 0.53 10.55
CA CYS A 319 -5.74 0.10 11.49
C CYS A 319 -4.57 -0.57 10.76
N ILE A 320 -3.41 -0.58 11.40
CA ILE A 320 -2.27 -1.40 10.98
C ILE A 320 -2.15 -2.58 11.94
N ILE A 321 -2.06 -3.80 11.40
CA ILE A 321 -1.70 -4.99 12.15
C ILE A 321 -0.26 -5.37 11.76
N VAL A 322 0.59 -5.51 12.78
CA VAL A 322 1.97 -5.97 12.59
C VAL A 322 2.06 -7.43 13.01
N ILE A 323 2.56 -8.26 12.12
CA ILE A 323 2.73 -9.71 12.32
C ILE A 323 4.23 -10.04 12.32
N LYS A 324 4.65 -10.86 13.28
CA LYS A 324 5.99 -11.43 13.40
C LYS A 324 5.91 -12.88 13.81
N LYS A 325 6.84 -13.72 13.37
CA LYS A 325 6.93 -15.11 13.83
C LYS A 325 7.82 -15.28 15.04
N ASN A 326 8.87 -14.48 15.16
CA ASN A 326 9.88 -14.59 16.22
C ASN A 326 9.83 -13.38 17.16
N LYS A 327 8.75 -13.26 17.92
CA LYS A 327 8.62 -12.25 18.98
C LYS A 327 9.45 -12.65 20.21
N LYS A 328 9.99 -11.66 20.90
CA LYS A 328 10.78 -11.86 22.15
C LYS A 328 9.91 -12.03 23.39
N ASP A 329 8.67 -11.58 23.34
CA ASP A 329 7.70 -11.64 24.45
C ASP A 329 6.32 -12.09 23.94
N ASN A 330 5.38 -12.32 24.85
CA ASN A 330 4.01 -12.72 24.57
C ASN A 330 3.02 -11.56 24.74
N ASN A 331 3.47 -10.32 24.53
CA ASN A 331 2.62 -9.14 24.61
C ASN A 331 2.31 -8.58 23.24
N ILE A 332 1.14 -7.99 23.10
CA ILE A 332 0.73 -7.21 21.94
C ILE A 332 0.80 -5.73 22.34
N LEU A 333 1.44 -4.92 21.52
CA LEU A 333 1.43 -3.47 21.66
C LEU A 333 0.19 -2.89 20.98
N PHE A 334 -0.64 -2.18 21.73
CA PHE A 334 -1.76 -1.39 21.18
C PHE A 334 -1.37 0.08 21.16
N VAL A 335 -1.60 0.74 20.02
CA VAL A 335 -1.27 2.17 19.80
C VAL A 335 -2.51 2.89 19.32
N ASP A 336 -3.00 3.86 20.07
CA ASP A 336 -4.07 4.77 19.64
C ASP A 336 -3.50 6.00 18.97
N ALA A 337 -3.24 5.90 17.67
CA ALA A 337 -2.83 7.03 16.85
C ALA A 337 -4.01 7.77 16.20
N SER A 338 -5.24 7.57 16.68
CA SER A 338 -6.44 8.19 16.09
C SER A 338 -6.43 9.72 16.13
N GLY A 339 -5.67 10.32 17.05
CA GLY A 339 -5.44 11.74 17.17
C GLY A 339 -4.19 12.26 16.46
N GLU A 340 -3.35 11.38 15.92
CA GLU A 340 -2.08 11.74 15.30
C GLU A 340 -2.27 12.17 13.84
N CYS A 341 -2.82 13.36 13.64
CA CYS A 341 -2.99 13.91 12.29
C CYS A 341 -3.16 15.42 12.31
N GLU A 342 -2.92 16.03 11.14
CA GLU A 342 -3.24 17.39 10.84
C GLU A 342 -4.39 17.44 9.83
N LYS A 343 -5.33 18.37 10.02
CA LYS A 343 -6.43 18.55 9.07
C LYS A 343 -5.95 19.35 7.87
N LYS A 344 -6.09 18.77 6.66
CA LYS A 344 -5.82 19.44 5.38
C LYS A 344 -7.06 19.41 4.49
N GLY A 345 -7.81 20.51 4.48
CA GLY A 345 -9.12 20.57 3.82
C GLY A 345 -10.10 19.58 4.44
N ASP A 346 -10.69 18.73 3.61
CA ASP A 346 -11.65 17.69 4.04
C ASP A 346 -10.98 16.38 4.48
N LYS A 347 -9.63 16.31 4.45
CA LYS A 347 -8.86 15.10 4.77
C LYS A 347 -7.95 15.33 5.97
N ASN A 348 -7.68 14.26 6.67
CA ASN A 348 -6.60 14.18 7.64
C ASN A 348 -5.32 13.72 6.94
N LYS A 349 -4.17 14.15 7.44
CA LYS A 349 -2.85 13.78 6.95
C LYS A 349 -1.91 13.49 8.12
N LEU A 350 -1.06 12.45 7.96
CA LEU A 350 0.04 12.20 8.87
C LEU A 350 1.24 13.05 8.44
N GLU A 351 1.52 14.12 9.19
CA GLU A 351 2.78 14.87 9.02
C GLU A 351 3.96 14.07 9.59
N ASP A 352 5.19 14.44 9.26
CA ASP A 352 6.40 13.75 9.69
C ASP A 352 6.45 13.53 11.21
N LYS A 353 6.00 14.51 12.01
CA LYS A 353 5.92 14.40 13.48
C LYS A 353 4.99 13.25 13.92
N ASN A 354 3.84 13.10 13.24
CA ASN A 354 2.84 12.06 13.54
C ASN A 354 3.38 10.68 13.15
N GLN A 355 3.99 10.57 11.97
CA GLN A 355 4.63 9.35 11.50
C GLN A 355 5.75 8.94 12.47
N ASN A 356 6.62 9.88 12.87
CA ASN A 356 7.70 9.64 13.82
C ASN A 356 7.16 9.15 15.17
N ARG A 357 6.09 9.75 15.69
CA ARG A 357 5.48 9.33 16.95
C ARG A 357 4.96 7.88 16.88
N ILE A 358 4.27 7.52 15.80
CA ILE A 358 3.77 6.16 15.59
C ILE A 358 4.94 5.16 15.50
N VAL A 359 5.94 5.45 14.70
CA VAL A 359 7.08 4.55 14.48
C VAL A 359 7.91 4.43 15.78
N ASN A 360 8.13 5.52 16.50
CA ASN A 360 8.86 5.49 17.77
C ASN A 360 8.13 4.67 18.82
N ALA A 361 6.80 4.80 18.94
CA ALA A 361 6.00 3.97 19.84
C ALA A 361 6.17 2.47 19.52
N TYR A 362 6.15 2.12 18.23
CA TYR A 362 6.40 0.75 17.78
C TYR A 362 7.82 0.26 18.13
N GLN A 363 8.83 1.10 17.96
CA GLN A 363 10.24 0.76 18.23
C GLN A 363 10.53 0.61 19.72
N GLU A 364 10.06 1.57 20.51
CA GLU A 364 10.35 1.62 21.94
C GLU A 364 9.53 0.62 22.76
N ARG A 365 8.32 0.27 22.29
CA ARG A 365 7.37 -0.63 22.98
C ARG A 365 7.14 -0.24 24.44
N LYS A 366 7.08 1.06 24.73
CA LYS A 366 6.80 1.58 26.07
C LYS A 366 5.32 1.90 26.23
N GLU A 367 4.79 1.73 27.44
CA GLU A 367 3.46 2.21 27.77
C GLU A 367 3.47 3.74 27.93
N GLU A 368 2.48 4.38 27.32
CA GLU A 368 2.22 5.81 27.46
C GLU A 368 0.71 6.00 27.65
N GLN A 369 0.33 6.72 28.69
CA GLN A 369 -1.08 6.96 29.01
C GLN A 369 -1.82 7.59 27.82
N TYR A 370 -3.00 7.08 27.49
CA TYR A 370 -3.85 7.49 26.38
C TYR A 370 -3.27 7.25 24.96
N PHE A 371 -2.09 6.63 24.86
CA PHE A 371 -1.45 6.44 23.57
C PHE A 371 -1.04 4.99 23.31
N THR A 372 -0.34 4.33 24.26
CA THR A 372 0.14 2.96 24.08
C THR A 372 -0.14 2.09 25.29
N LYS A 373 -0.41 0.79 25.03
CA LYS A 373 -0.58 -0.24 26.08
C LYS A 373 0.03 -1.55 25.63
N LEU A 374 0.77 -2.21 26.52
CA LEU A 374 1.22 -3.58 26.35
C LEU A 374 0.24 -4.53 27.04
N VAL A 375 -0.28 -5.51 26.30
CA VAL A 375 -1.29 -6.45 26.80
C VAL A 375 -0.85 -7.87 26.48
N SER A 376 -0.91 -8.77 27.45
CA SER A 376 -0.51 -10.16 27.24
C SER A 376 -1.46 -10.89 26.28
N ASN A 377 -0.95 -11.86 25.53
CA ASN A 377 -1.76 -12.71 24.68
C ASN A 377 -2.91 -13.39 25.46
N ASP A 378 -2.67 -13.80 26.70
CA ASP A 378 -3.67 -14.44 27.54
C ASP A 378 -4.83 -13.49 27.91
N GLU A 379 -4.51 -12.25 28.21
CA GLU A 379 -5.53 -11.22 28.49
C GLU A 379 -6.36 -10.92 27.23
N VAL A 380 -5.73 -10.81 26.05
CA VAL A 380 -6.43 -10.59 24.78
C VAL A 380 -7.32 -11.80 24.45
N LEU A 381 -6.85 -13.03 24.68
CA LEU A 381 -7.65 -14.24 24.49
C LEU A 381 -8.84 -14.29 25.46
N ALA A 382 -8.62 -13.95 26.72
CA ALA A 382 -9.68 -13.88 27.74
C ALA A 382 -10.76 -12.83 27.38
N ASN A 383 -10.35 -11.74 26.70
CA ASN A 383 -11.26 -10.73 26.14
C ASN A 383 -11.81 -11.13 24.74
N GLY A 384 -11.98 -12.44 24.50
CA GLY A 384 -12.60 -12.97 23.28
C GLY A 384 -11.78 -12.76 22.00
N ALA A 385 -10.46 -12.68 22.11
CA ALA A 385 -9.54 -12.37 21.03
C ALA A 385 -9.88 -11.04 20.32
N ASN A 386 -10.34 -10.06 21.08
CA ASN A 386 -10.60 -8.72 20.61
C ASN A 386 -9.29 -7.94 20.47
N LEU A 387 -8.99 -7.45 19.28
CA LEU A 387 -7.77 -6.68 18.96
C LEU A 387 -8.07 -5.17 18.80
N SER A 388 -9.26 -4.69 19.17
CA SER A 388 -9.60 -3.26 19.07
C SER A 388 -8.76 -2.46 20.06
N VAL A 389 -8.05 -1.46 19.56
CA VAL A 389 -7.18 -0.60 20.40
C VAL A 389 -7.95 0.06 21.51
N SER A 390 -9.15 0.54 21.26
CA SER A 390 -10.03 1.19 22.26
C SER A 390 -10.48 0.27 23.39
N SER A 391 -10.24 -1.05 23.30
CA SER A 391 -10.51 -1.99 24.40
C SER A 391 -9.38 -2.03 25.44
N TYR A 392 -8.22 -1.45 25.13
CA TYR A 392 -7.01 -1.53 25.97
C TYR A 392 -6.38 -0.16 26.24
N VAL A 393 -6.47 0.77 25.28
CA VAL A 393 -5.98 2.14 25.42
C VAL A 393 -7.17 3.05 25.75
N GLU A 394 -7.16 3.62 26.94
CA GLU A 394 -8.17 4.59 27.35
C GLU A 394 -8.04 5.87 26.54
N LYS A 395 -9.16 6.52 26.26
CA LYS A 395 -9.15 7.85 25.66
C LYS A 395 -9.05 8.91 26.75
N GLU A 396 -8.25 9.93 26.49
CA GLU A 396 -8.23 11.13 27.33
C GLU A 396 -9.63 11.76 27.37
N ASP A 397 -10.18 11.95 28.56
CA ASP A 397 -11.43 12.67 28.74
C ASP A 397 -11.15 14.18 28.66
N LYS A 398 -11.36 14.76 27.49
CA LYS A 398 -11.18 16.20 27.26
C LYS A 398 -12.43 17.02 27.57
N ARG A 399 -13.43 16.43 28.22
CA ARG A 399 -14.60 17.20 28.62
C ARG A 399 -14.17 18.16 29.73
N GLU A 400 -14.53 19.45 29.54
CA GLU A 400 -14.38 20.46 30.56
C GLU A 400 -15.15 20.02 31.82
N VAL A 401 -14.47 19.93 32.95
CA VAL A 401 -15.14 19.69 34.23
C VAL A 401 -15.85 21.01 34.57
N ILE A 402 -17.09 21.10 34.20
CA ILE A 402 -17.93 22.24 34.55
C ILE A 402 -18.22 22.15 36.04
N ASP A 403 -17.64 23.04 36.81
CA ASP A 403 -18.05 23.23 38.19
C ASP A 403 -19.45 23.85 38.21
N ILE A 404 -20.45 22.98 38.36
CA ILE A 404 -21.87 23.34 38.37
C ILE A 404 -22.16 24.36 39.48
N VAL A 405 -21.43 24.33 40.60
CA VAL A 405 -21.62 25.27 41.72
C VAL A 405 -21.14 26.63 41.31
N ALA A 406 -19.91 26.74 40.78
CA ALA A 406 -19.35 27.99 40.31
C ALA A 406 -20.18 28.61 39.17
N LEU A 407 -20.66 27.77 38.23
CA LEU A 407 -21.51 28.24 37.13
C LEU A 407 -22.88 28.76 37.60
N ASN A 408 -23.48 28.10 38.61
CA ASN A 408 -24.73 28.57 39.21
C ASN A 408 -24.54 29.87 39.98
N GLU A 409 -23.42 30.04 40.69
CA GLU A 409 -23.09 31.31 41.36
C GLU A 409 -22.90 32.46 40.34
N GLU A 410 -22.28 32.18 39.21
CA GLU A 410 -22.09 33.15 38.14
C GLU A 410 -23.44 33.52 37.47
N ILE A 411 -24.31 32.54 37.23
CA ILE A 411 -25.69 32.76 36.71
C ILE A 411 -26.50 33.57 37.70
N GLU A 412 -26.43 33.29 39.02
CA GLU A 412 -27.13 34.08 40.05
C GLU A 412 -26.60 35.53 40.15
N ALA A 413 -25.30 35.72 39.97
CA ALA A 413 -24.71 37.04 39.94
C ALA A 413 -25.17 37.88 38.72
N LEU A 414 -25.17 37.25 37.53
CA LEU A 414 -25.61 37.88 36.27
C LEU A 414 -27.13 38.11 36.20
N SER A 415 -27.93 37.40 37.01
CA SER A 415 -29.38 37.60 37.04
C SER A 415 -29.84 38.71 38.03
N LYS A 416 -28.91 39.32 38.78
CA LYS A 416 -29.16 40.40 39.73
C LYS A 416 -28.85 41.80 39.19
N ASP A 417 -28.25 41.87 37.99
CA ASP A 417 -28.06 43.07 37.19
C ASP A 417 -29.16 43.18 36.12
#